data_3234bd5fdda0201adcdc1c2cad3bbd1b
#
_entry.id   3234bd5fdda0201adcdc1c2cad3bbd1b
#
_cell.length_a   1.000
_cell.length_b   1.000
_cell.length_c   1.000
_cell.angle_alpha   90.00
_cell.angle_beta   90.00
_cell.angle_gamma   90.00
#
_symmetry.space_group_name_H-M   'P 1'
#
loop_
_entity.id
_entity.type
_entity.pdbx_description
1 polymer ?
#
loop_
_entity_poly.entity_id
_entity_poly.type
_entity_poly.pdbx_seq_one_letter_code
_entity_poly.pdbx_strand_id
1 'polypeptide(L)'
;MKVFVTGGAGYIGSVCVEELFAAGHEVVVWDNLSEGHKAAVHPRAVFLQGDLLDRDLLMRAAQEHRPEAVIHFAGKALVPESMRDPSVYYRVNVSGGLNLLDSMVATGCKKIIFSSTCATYGLPERVPMDESTPQKPINPYGHSKLMFEQILGWYAQIHGVIPTCLRYFNAAGASAERGEHHRVETHLIPNVLFTAMGQKPHVEVFGEQHATPDGTCIRDYIHVRDLASAHILALHREQPGCFNVGTGNGFSVRQVIDAARKITQKEIPMQGRPARPGDPPKLVAASQKLQRELGWKPVYSSLEQILGSAWAWHQAHPRGYDR
;
A
#
# COMPACT_ATOMS: atom_id res chain seq x y z
N MET A 1 19.35 5.11 10.81
CA MET A 1 19.27 5.93 9.57
C MET A 1 18.19 6.98 9.75
N LYS A 2 18.38 8.14 9.12
CA LYS A 2 17.31 9.14 8.99
C LYS A 2 16.50 8.84 7.71
N VAL A 3 15.23 8.50 7.86
CA VAL A 3 14.35 8.09 6.77
C VAL A 3 13.29 9.15 6.52
N PHE A 4 13.15 9.59 5.26
CA PHE A 4 12.11 10.52 4.83
C PHE A 4 10.94 9.71 4.26
N VAL A 5 9.79 9.77 4.93
CA VAL A 5 8.61 8.98 4.58
C VAL A 5 7.55 9.90 3.98
N THR A 6 7.34 9.82 2.68
CA THR A 6 6.24 10.53 2.03
C THR A 6 4.96 9.69 2.13
N GLY A 7 3.84 10.33 2.43
CA GLY A 7 2.58 9.63 2.69
C GLY A 7 2.54 8.95 4.07
N GLY A 8 3.37 9.41 5.01
CA GLY A 8 3.51 8.80 6.33
C GLY A 8 2.33 9.06 7.28
N ALA A 9 1.33 9.86 6.89
CA ALA A 9 0.07 10.05 7.60
C ALA A 9 -1.06 9.15 7.04
N GLY A 10 -0.82 8.42 5.95
CA GLY A 10 -1.74 7.44 5.39
C GLY A 10 -1.69 6.10 6.12
N TYR A 11 -2.57 5.17 5.75
CA TYR A 11 -2.70 3.86 6.39
C TYR A 11 -1.36 3.10 6.45
N ILE A 12 -0.81 2.70 5.30
CA ILE A 12 0.42 1.89 5.24
C ILE A 12 1.62 2.69 5.78
N GLY A 13 1.70 3.98 5.40
CA GLY A 13 2.79 4.86 5.80
C GLY A 13 2.89 5.03 7.31
N SER A 14 1.78 5.24 8.00
CA SER A 14 1.77 5.46 9.46
C SER A 14 2.19 4.21 10.25
N VAL A 15 1.76 3.01 9.81
CA VAL A 15 2.21 1.75 10.41
C VAL A 15 3.69 1.50 10.12
N CYS A 16 4.16 1.82 8.89
CA CYS A 16 5.58 1.71 8.57
C CYS A 16 6.44 2.67 9.42
N VAL A 17 5.97 3.89 9.67
CA VAL A 17 6.64 4.85 10.56
C VAL A 17 6.75 4.32 11.99
N GLU A 18 5.70 3.67 12.52
CA GLU A 18 5.72 3.01 13.81
C GLU A 18 6.80 1.93 13.88
N GLU A 19 6.85 1.04 12.88
CA GLU A 19 7.84 -0.04 12.81
C GLU A 19 9.27 0.48 12.57
N LEU A 20 9.45 1.59 11.84
CA LEU A 20 10.75 2.27 11.68
C LEU A 20 11.29 2.77 13.01
N PHE A 21 10.46 3.36 13.87
CA PHE A 21 10.87 3.75 15.22
C PHE A 21 11.21 2.56 16.10
N ALA A 22 10.45 1.44 15.98
CA ALA A 22 10.76 0.20 16.69
C ALA A 22 12.12 -0.39 16.24
N ALA A 23 12.48 -0.20 14.97
CA ALA A 23 13.77 -0.61 14.40
C ALA A 23 14.92 0.40 14.68
N GLY A 24 14.69 1.48 15.43
CA GLY A 24 15.72 2.46 15.82
C GLY A 24 16.08 3.51 14.76
N HIS A 25 15.20 3.75 13.79
CA HIS A 25 15.39 4.80 12.79
C HIS A 25 14.89 6.17 13.27
N GLU A 26 15.43 7.25 12.73
CA GLU A 26 14.89 8.60 12.81
C GLU A 26 13.95 8.81 11.61
N VAL A 27 12.79 9.42 11.83
CA VAL A 27 11.78 9.56 10.77
C VAL A 27 11.31 10.99 10.62
N VAL A 28 11.35 11.46 9.36
CA VAL A 28 10.68 12.68 8.90
C VAL A 28 9.50 12.27 8.04
N VAL A 29 8.30 12.68 8.39
CA VAL A 29 7.06 12.42 7.66
C VAL A 29 6.71 13.62 6.80
N TRP A 30 6.50 13.39 5.51
CA TRP A 30 5.97 14.36 4.54
C TRP A 30 4.60 13.92 4.06
N ASP A 31 3.57 14.73 4.29
CA ASP A 31 2.20 14.40 3.89
C ASP A 31 1.38 15.69 3.71
N ASN A 32 0.54 15.75 2.67
CA ASN A 32 -0.35 16.88 2.44
C ASN A 32 -1.71 16.74 3.16
N LEU A 33 -1.95 15.60 3.82
CA LEU A 33 -3.19 15.26 4.52
C LEU A 33 -4.44 15.20 3.62
N SER A 34 -4.26 15.04 2.31
CA SER A 34 -5.40 14.88 1.39
C SER A 34 -6.15 13.56 1.59
N GLU A 35 -5.41 12.49 1.90
CA GLU A 35 -5.95 11.15 2.21
C GLU A 35 -5.55 10.69 3.62
N GLY A 36 -4.39 11.14 4.09
CA GLY A 36 -3.86 10.82 5.42
C GLY A 36 -4.52 11.61 6.54
N HIS A 37 -4.26 11.18 7.78
CA HIS A 37 -4.78 11.79 8.99
C HIS A 37 -3.63 12.27 9.88
N LYS A 38 -3.68 13.53 10.32
CA LYS A 38 -2.65 14.05 11.24
C LYS A 38 -2.56 13.23 12.53
N ALA A 39 -3.68 12.71 13.01
CA ALA A 39 -3.74 11.86 14.20
C ALA A 39 -3.04 10.49 14.01
N ALA A 40 -2.83 10.03 12.77
CA ALA A 40 -2.06 8.82 12.48
C ALA A 40 -0.54 9.04 12.52
N VAL A 41 -0.07 10.29 12.50
CA VAL A 41 1.37 10.60 12.55
C VAL A 41 1.94 10.19 13.91
N HIS A 42 3.04 9.45 13.88
CA HIS A 42 3.70 9.02 15.11
C HIS A 42 4.24 10.24 15.89
N PRO A 43 4.02 10.34 17.23
CA PRO A 43 4.36 11.54 18.01
C PRO A 43 5.87 11.86 18.03
N ARG A 44 6.73 10.87 17.79
CA ARG A 44 8.19 11.07 17.69
C ARG A 44 8.66 11.53 16.31
N ALA A 45 7.80 11.48 15.28
CA ALA A 45 8.19 11.87 13.93
C ALA A 45 8.26 13.39 13.79
N VAL A 46 9.25 13.88 13.06
CA VAL A 46 9.21 15.25 12.54
C VAL A 46 8.16 15.28 11.43
N PHE A 47 7.08 15.99 11.65
CA PHE A 47 5.99 16.08 10.68
C PHE A 47 6.09 17.38 9.87
N LEU A 48 6.16 17.25 8.57
CA LEU A 48 6.16 18.32 7.58
C LEU A 48 4.91 18.20 6.71
N GLN A 49 4.03 19.18 6.78
CA GLN A 49 2.87 19.23 5.91
C GLN A 49 3.25 19.86 4.58
N GLY A 50 3.15 19.10 3.50
CA GLY A 50 3.48 19.58 2.16
C GLY A 50 3.02 18.64 1.05
N ASP A 51 2.86 19.18 -0.15
CA ASP A 51 2.50 18.45 -1.34
C ASP A 51 3.74 18.08 -2.15
N LEU A 52 3.76 16.89 -2.78
CA LEU A 52 4.85 16.50 -3.71
C LEU A 52 4.93 17.41 -4.94
N LEU A 53 3.84 18.08 -5.29
CA LEU A 53 3.79 19.02 -6.41
C LEU A 53 4.40 20.39 -6.06
N ASP A 54 4.59 20.71 -4.77
CA ASP A 54 5.36 21.87 -4.34
C ASP A 54 6.86 21.53 -4.31
N ARG A 55 7.47 21.63 -5.50
CA ARG A 55 8.88 21.30 -5.74
C ARG A 55 9.83 22.05 -4.82
N ASP A 56 9.59 23.35 -4.63
CA ASP A 56 10.51 24.20 -3.87
C ASP A 56 10.45 23.90 -2.37
N LEU A 57 9.26 23.68 -1.85
CA LEU A 57 9.08 23.30 -0.45
C LEU A 57 9.68 21.93 -0.17
N LEU A 58 9.46 20.96 -1.06
CA LEU A 58 10.03 19.61 -0.95
C LEU A 58 11.56 19.63 -1.02
N MET A 59 12.13 20.45 -1.93
CA MET A 59 13.58 20.64 -2.04
C MET A 59 14.18 21.20 -0.76
N ARG A 60 13.57 22.25 -0.20
CA ARG A 60 14.01 22.85 1.08
C ARG A 60 13.96 21.83 2.22
N ALA A 61 12.86 21.07 2.32
CA ALA A 61 12.72 20.03 3.34
C ALA A 61 13.81 18.95 3.22
N ALA A 62 14.10 18.48 2.00
CA ALA A 62 15.16 17.51 1.76
C ALA A 62 16.56 18.07 2.11
N GLN A 63 16.84 19.32 1.78
CA GLN A 63 18.11 20.00 2.12
C GLN A 63 18.29 20.19 3.62
N GLU A 64 17.23 20.55 4.34
CA GLU A 64 17.26 20.76 5.78
C GLU A 64 17.46 19.45 6.55
N HIS A 65 16.68 18.42 6.19
CA HIS A 65 16.69 17.16 6.94
C HIS A 65 17.75 16.16 6.48
N ARG A 66 18.26 16.27 5.25
CA ARG A 66 19.31 15.41 4.64
C ARG A 66 19.09 13.93 4.93
N PRO A 67 18.02 13.32 4.42
CA PRO A 67 17.74 11.92 4.67
C PRO A 67 18.78 11.00 4.03
N GLU A 68 19.02 9.87 4.67
CA GLU A 68 19.86 8.79 4.15
C GLU A 68 19.07 7.87 3.20
N ALA A 69 17.75 7.78 3.40
CA ALA A 69 16.84 7.00 2.57
C ALA A 69 15.45 7.64 2.51
N VAL A 70 14.72 7.32 1.45
CA VAL A 70 13.31 7.68 1.26
C VAL A 70 12.45 6.43 1.22
N ILE A 71 11.30 6.45 1.89
CA ILE A 71 10.20 5.50 1.65
C ILE A 71 9.03 6.30 1.07
N HIS A 72 8.62 5.93 -0.14
CA HIS A 72 7.67 6.71 -0.92
C HIS A 72 6.31 6.02 -0.99
N PHE A 73 5.40 6.38 -0.07
CA PHE A 73 3.99 5.94 -0.06
C PHE A 73 3.05 6.96 -0.71
N ALA A 74 3.39 8.26 -0.66
CA ALA A 74 2.52 9.30 -1.17
C ALA A 74 2.11 9.05 -2.63
N GLY A 75 0.82 9.11 -2.89
CA GLY A 75 0.27 8.90 -4.22
C GLY A 75 -1.22 8.60 -4.20
N LYS A 76 -1.88 8.80 -5.33
CA LYS A 76 -3.26 8.38 -5.54
C LYS A 76 -3.32 6.88 -5.82
N ALA A 77 -4.29 6.16 -5.22
CA ALA A 77 -4.33 4.69 -5.22
C ALA A 77 -5.70 4.09 -5.61
N LEU A 78 -6.75 4.90 -5.76
CA LEU A 78 -8.11 4.40 -6.03
C LEU A 78 -8.31 4.09 -7.53
N VAL A 79 -8.35 2.81 -7.90
CA VAL A 79 -8.55 2.37 -9.29
C VAL A 79 -9.81 2.98 -9.92
N PRO A 80 -11.00 2.98 -9.27
CA PRO A 80 -12.19 3.59 -9.87
C PRO A 80 -12.07 5.10 -10.12
N GLU A 81 -11.36 5.81 -9.27
CA GLU A 81 -11.08 7.25 -9.47
C GLU A 81 -10.15 7.46 -10.66
N SER A 82 -9.11 6.62 -10.81
CA SER A 82 -8.17 6.71 -11.93
C SER A 82 -8.84 6.55 -13.30
N MET A 83 -9.92 5.76 -13.38
CA MET A 83 -10.70 5.58 -14.60
C MET A 83 -11.61 6.77 -14.94
N ARG A 84 -11.87 7.64 -13.96
CA ARG A 84 -12.69 8.87 -14.16
C ARG A 84 -11.82 10.09 -14.39
N ASP A 85 -10.72 10.22 -13.64
CA ASP A 85 -9.77 11.33 -13.75
C ASP A 85 -8.31 10.81 -13.76
N PRO A 86 -7.81 10.38 -14.92
CA PRO A 86 -6.44 9.89 -15.03
C PRO A 86 -5.39 10.98 -14.82
N SER A 87 -5.73 12.25 -15.07
CA SER A 87 -4.76 13.36 -15.04
C SER A 87 -4.17 13.56 -13.64
N VAL A 88 -4.99 13.42 -12.61
CA VAL A 88 -4.56 13.52 -11.20
C VAL A 88 -3.54 12.44 -10.86
N TYR A 89 -3.72 11.22 -11.39
CA TYR A 89 -2.80 10.11 -11.15
C TYR A 89 -1.42 10.34 -11.75
N TYR A 90 -1.36 10.86 -12.99
CA TYR A 90 -0.07 11.18 -13.60
C TYR A 90 0.61 12.38 -12.93
N ARG A 91 -0.15 13.40 -12.57
CA ARG A 91 0.42 14.56 -11.84
C ARG A 91 0.98 14.14 -10.48
N VAL A 92 0.21 13.48 -9.66
CA VAL A 92 0.63 13.15 -8.30
C VAL A 92 1.67 12.04 -8.31
N ASN A 93 1.39 10.91 -8.98
CA ASN A 93 2.24 9.73 -8.89
C ASN A 93 3.51 9.84 -9.75
N VAL A 94 3.48 10.59 -10.86
CA VAL A 94 4.64 10.72 -11.74
C VAL A 94 5.34 12.06 -11.54
N SER A 95 4.65 13.19 -11.75
CA SER A 95 5.31 14.50 -11.61
C SER A 95 5.73 14.79 -10.16
N GLY A 96 4.88 14.45 -9.18
CA GLY A 96 5.25 14.55 -7.76
C GLY A 96 6.44 13.64 -7.42
N GLY A 97 6.47 12.43 -7.96
CA GLY A 97 7.61 11.52 -7.83
C GLY A 97 8.91 12.06 -8.44
N LEU A 98 8.83 12.74 -9.59
CA LEU A 98 10.00 13.41 -10.20
C LEU A 98 10.55 14.51 -9.29
N ASN A 99 9.69 15.35 -8.69
CA ASN A 99 10.13 16.37 -7.74
C ASN A 99 10.88 15.74 -6.54
N LEU A 100 10.38 14.58 -6.06
CA LEU A 100 11.05 13.84 -4.99
C LEU A 100 12.43 13.33 -5.44
N LEU A 101 12.55 12.74 -6.62
CA LEU A 101 13.82 12.25 -7.16
C LEU A 101 14.83 13.38 -7.39
N ASP A 102 14.38 14.53 -7.90
CA ASP A 102 15.22 15.73 -8.05
C ASP A 102 15.78 16.18 -6.70
N SER A 103 14.96 16.17 -5.66
CA SER A 103 15.38 16.53 -4.30
C SER A 103 16.40 15.53 -3.72
N MET A 104 16.21 14.23 -4.00
CA MET A 104 17.16 13.19 -3.61
C MET A 104 18.51 13.35 -4.30
N VAL A 105 18.52 13.61 -5.61
CA VAL A 105 19.75 13.84 -6.37
C VAL A 105 20.49 15.07 -5.85
N ALA A 106 19.79 16.17 -5.62
CA ALA A 106 20.36 17.42 -5.12
C ALA A 106 20.97 17.29 -3.70
N THR A 107 20.43 16.39 -2.87
CA THR A 107 20.94 16.16 -1.50
C THR A 107 21.87 14.97 -1.37
N GLY A 108 22.10 14.23 -2.45
CA GLY A 108 22.93 13.01 -2.45
C GLY A 108 22.28 11.79 -1.83
N CYS A 109 20.98 11.83 -1.52
CA CYS A 109 20.21 10.68 -1.04
C CYS A 109 20.08 9.65 -2.17
N LYS A 110 20.58 8.43 -1.96
CA LYS A 110 20.60 7.39 -3.01
C LYS A 110 19.51 6.33 -2.87
N LYS A 111 19.05 6.04 -1.67
CA LYS A 111 18.13 4.93 -1.41
C LYS A 111 16.69 5.37 -1.48
N ILE A 112 15.88 4.67 -2.31
CA ILE A 112 14.43 4.86 -2.34
C ILE A 112 13.71 3.52 -2.34
N ILE A 113 12.79 3.35 -1.38
CA ILE A 113 11.85 2.23 -1.35
C ILE A 113 10.52 2.75 -1.86
N PHE A 114 10.08 2.24 -2.99
CA PHE A 114 8.88 2.68 -3.66
C PHE A 114 7.70 1.74 -3.45
N SER A 115 6.62 2.31 -2.96
CA SER A 115 5.30 1.69 -2.86
C SER A 115 4.70 1.49 -4.25
N SER A 116 5.02 0.34 -4.88
CA SER A 116 4.43 -0.09 -6.13
C SER A 116 3.22 -1.01 -5.90
N THR A 117 2.71 -1.64 -6.93
CA THR A 117 1.44 -2.39 -6.87
C THR A 117 1.41 -3.57 -7.84
N CYS A 118 0.66 -4.62 -7.51
CA CYS A 118 0.32 -5.69 -8.44
C CYS A 118 -0.52 -5.20 -9.64
N ALA A 119 -1.17 -4.04 -9.55
CA ALA A 119 -1.94 -3.47 -10.65
C ALA A 119 -1.08 -3.16 -11.90
N THR A 120 0.24 -3.10 -11.77
CA THR A 120 1.16 -2.99 -12.91
C THR A 120 1.10 -4.20 -13.84
N TYR A 121 0.72 -5.37 -13.34
CA TYR A 121 0.61 -6.60 -14.14
C TYR A 121 -0.65 -6.68 -15.01
N GLY A 122 -1.74 -5.99 -14.61
CA GLY A 122 -3.02 -6.02 -15.29
C GLY A 122 -3.72 -7.37 -15.14
N LEU A 123 -4.05 -8.02 -16.28
CA LEU A 123 -4.67 -9.36 -16.32
C LEU A 123 -3.57 -10.41 -16.45
N PRO A 124 -3.18 -11.12 -15.41
CA PRO A 124 -2.09 -12.08 -15.47
C PRO A 124 -2.54 -13.38 -16.15
N GLU A 125 -1.68 -13.94 -17.01
CA GLU A 125 -1.91 -15.25 -17.65
C GLU A 125 -1.64 -16.42 -16.68
N ARG A 126 -0.82 -16.18 -15.66
CA ARG A 126 -0.43 -17.19 -14.65
C ARG A 126 -0.56 -16.64 -13.23
N VAL A 127 -1.00 -17.48 -12.33
CA VAL A 127 -1.14 -17.17 -10.89
C VAL A 127 -0.65 -18.40 -10.11
N PRO A 128 0.21 -18.23 -9.11
CA PRO A 128 0.73 -16.99 -8.53
C PRO A 128 1.65 -16.20 -9.48
N MET A 129 1.64 -14.86 -9.36
CA MET A 129 2.45 -13.95 -10.16
C MET A 129 3.82 -13.74 -9.52
N ASP A 130 4.89 -13.93 -10.27
CA ASP A 130 6.25 -13.54 -9.90
C ASP A 130 6.69 -12.26 -10.63
N GLU A 131 7.89 -11.80 -10.36
CA GLU A 131 8.42 -10.56 -10.93
C GLU A 131 8.77 -10.65 -12.43
N SER A 132 8.76 -11.86 -13.01
CA SER A 132 8.92 -12.10 -14.46
C SER A 132 7.60 -11.94 -15.23
N THR A 133 6.47 -11.88 -14.51
CA THR A 133 5.14 -11.67 -15.12
C THR A 133 5.12 -10.37 -15.89
N PRO A 134 4.69 -10.36 -17.17
CA PRO A 134 4.64 -9.15 -17.98
C PRO A 134 3.78 -8.06 -17.34
N GLN A 135 4.29 -6.83 -17.31
CA GLN A 135 3.57 -5.68 -16.80
C GLN A 135 2.76 -5.03 -17.92
N LYS A 136 1.44 -5.19 -17.87
CA LYS A 136 0.46 -4.67 -18.84
C LYS A 136 -0.73 -4.06 -18.08
N PRO A 137 -0.54 -2.89 -17.42
CA PRO A 137 -1.59 -2.28 -16.61
C PRO A 137 -2.83 -1.96 -17.44
N ILE A 138 -4.00 -2.15 -16.85
CA ILE A 138 -5.32 -1.95 -17.49
C ILE A 138 -6.07 -0.74 -16.94
N ASN A 139 -5.43 0.06 -16.11
CA ASN A 139 -5.98 1.28 -15.54
C ASN A 139 -4.87 2.32 -15.32
N PRO A 140 -5.22 3.63 -15.28
CA PRO A 140 -4.24 4.71 -15.10
C PRO A 140 -3.47 4.64 -13.78
N TYR A 141 -4.04 4.12 -12.71
CA TYR A 141 -3.32 3.91 -11.45
C TYR A 141 -2.14 2.95 -11.65
N GLY A 142 -2.39 1.73 -12.13
CA GLY A 142 -1.34 0.74 -12.40
C GLY A 142 -0.31 1.26 -13.40
N HIS A 143 -0.77 1.99 -14.44
CA HIS A 143 0.11 2.57 -15.43
C HIS A 143 1.00 3.67 -14.83
N SER A 144 0.48 4.57 -14.00
CA SER A 144 1.28 5.62 -13.33
C SER A 144 2.36 5.03 -12.42
N LYS A 145 2.05 3.93 -11.71
CA LYS A 145 3.02 3.21 -10.88
C LYS A 145 4.12 2.55 -11.73
N LEU A 146 3.74 1.90 -12.85
CA LEU A 146 4.71 1.32 -13.78
C LEU A 146 5.60 2.39 -14.42
N MET A 147 5.06 3.52 -14.85
CA MET A 147 5.85 4.64 -15.37
C MET A 147 6.89 5.08 -14.34
N PHE A 148 6.52 5.18 -13.08
CA PHE A 148 7.47 5.60 -12.04
C PHE A 148 8.53 4.53 -11.76
N GLU A 149 8.22 3.23 -11.81
CA GLU A 149 9.25 2.17 -11.78
C GLU A 149 10.27 2.31 -12.91
N GLN A 150 9.82 2.63 -14.13
CA GLN A 150 10.68 2.85 -15.29
C GLN A 150 11.56 4.09 -15.12
N ILE A 151 11.01 5.18 -14.60
CA ILE A 151 11.75 6.40 -14.26
C ILE A 151 12.83 6.11 -13.22
N LEU A 152 12.51 5.37 -12.17
CA LEU A 152 13.46 4.92 -11.16
C LEU A 152 14.62 4.14 -11.77
N GLY A 153 14.37 3.32 -12.78
CA GLY A 153 15.40 2.61 -13.53
C GLY A 153 16.39 3.57 -14.23
N TRP A 154 15.89 4.64 -14.83
CA TRP A 154 16.75 5.67 -15.44
C TRP A 154 17.54 6.45 -14.39
N TYR A 155 16.92 6.82 -13.26
CA TYR A 155 17.64 7.50 -12.17
C TYR A 155 18.73 6.61 -11.54
N ALA A 156 18.50 5.29 -11.51
CA ALA A 156 19.51 4.34 -11.08
C ALA A 156 20.75 4.37 -12.01
N GLN A 157 20.53 4.33 -13.33
CA GLN A 157 21.60 4.32 -14.33
C GLN A 157 22.38 5.65 -14.39
N ILE A 158 21.67 6.77 -14.34
CA ILE A 158 22.26 8.10 -14.59
C ILE A 158 22.80 8.73 -13.30
N HIS A 159 22.06 8.61 -12.19
CA HIS A 159 22.35 9.29 -10.93
C HIS A 159 22.83 8.36 -9.81
N GLY A 160 22.87 7.04 -10.05
CA GLY A 160 23.26 6.06 -9.06
C GLY A 160 22.28 5.95 -7.89
N VAL A 161 20.98 6.24 -8.13
CA VAL A 161 19.92 5.95 -7.18
C VAL A 161 19.74 4.45 -7.05
N ILE A 162 19.41 3.96 -5.87
CA ILE A 162 19.21 2.54 -5.56
C ILE A 162 17.72 2.32 -5.24
N PRO A 163 16.85 2.13 -6.26
CA PRO A 163 15.43 1.90 -6.02
C PRO A 163 15.16 0.46 -5.62
N THR A 164 14.28 0.29 -4.65
CA THR A 164 13.60 -0.98 -4.35
C THR A 164 12.10 -0.79 -4.54
N CYS A 165 11.54 -1.40 -5.58
CA CYS A 165 10.10 -1.35 -5.85
C CYS A 165 9.41 -2.54 -5.18
N LEU A 166 8.50 -2.27 -4.27
CA LEU A 166 7.70 -3.29 -3.61
C LEU A 166 6.30 -3.29 -4.26
N ARG A 167 6.00 -4.34 -5.04
CA ARG A 167 4.71 -4.56 -5.69
C ARG A 167 3.84 -5.39 -4.77
N TYR A 168 3.03 -4.74 -3.96
CA TYR A 168 2.17 -5.46 -3.05
C TYR A 168 0.73 -5.59 -3.56
N PHE A 169 0.05 -6.53 -2.94
CA PHE A 169 -1.32 -6.91 -3.27
C PHE A 169 -2.28 -6.15 -2.37
N ASN A 170 -3.11 -6.80 -1.60
CA ASN A 170 -4.08 -6.11 -0.78
C ASN A 170 -3.56 -5.95 0.66
N ALA A 171 -3.03 -4.77 0.99
CA ALA A 171 -2.68 -4.47 2.37
C ALA A 171 -3.93 -4.48 3.26
N ALA A 172 -3.84 -5.09 4.43
CA ALA A 172 -4.95 -5.21 5.37
C ALA A 172 -4.44 -5.41 6.80
N GLY A 173 -5.34 -5.37 7.78
CA GLY A 173 -4.95 -5.48 9.19
C GLY A 173 -4.63 -4.15 9.84
N ALA A 174 -4.13 -4.19 11.05
CA ALA A 174 -3.78 -3.00 11.81
C ALA A 174 -2.63 -3.28 12.80
N SER A 175 -1.93 -2.24 13.26
CA SER A 175 -1.18 -2.28 14.51
C SER A 175 -2.12 -2.01 15.69
N ALA A 176 -1.59 -1.98 16.92
CA ALA A 176 -2.38 -1.61 18.07
C ALA A 176 -2.87 -0.14 18.01
N GLU A 177 -2.06 0.73 17.45
CA GLU A 177 -2.29 2.18 17.45
C GLU A 177 -2.80 2.72 16.10
N ARG A 178 -2.58 1.99 14.99
CA ARG A 178 -2.83 2.47 13.63
C ARG A 178 -3.53 1.43 12.78
N GLY A 179 -4.57 1.88 12.05
CA GLY A 179 -5.36 1.03 11.18
C GLY A 179 -5.83 1.75 9.93
N GLU A 180 -6.61 1.04 9.14
CA GLU A 180 -7.11 1.50 7.85
C GLU A 180 -8.30 2.43 8.04
N HIS A 181 -8.14 3.70 7.64
CA HIS A 181 -9.20 4.68 7.60
C HIS A 181 -9.01 5.61 6.40
N HIS A 182 -9.78 5.38 5.36
CA HIS A 182 -9.77 6.20 4.15
C HIS A 182 -10.95 7.18 4.15
N ARG A 183 -10.78 8.35 3.56
CA ARG A 183 -11.86 9.33 3.39
C ARG A 183 -13.01 8.79 2.54
N VAL A 184 -12.67 8.01 1.52
CA VAL A 184 -13.62 7.23 0.71
C VAL A 184 -13.19 5.77 0.77
N GLU A 185 -13.92 4.96 1.53
CA GLU A 185 -13.55 3.56 1.73
C GLU A 185 -14.10 2.66 0.63
N THR A 186 -13.20 2.01 -0.08
CA THR A 186 -13.52 1.09 -1.18
C THR A 186 -12.98 -0.33 -0.98
N HIS A 187 -12.16 -0.55 0.05
CA HIS A 187 -11.53 -1.85 0.32
C HIS A 187 -12.51 -2.80 1.01
N LEU A 188 -12.33 -4.09 0.74
CA LEU A 188 -13.26 -5.12 1.21
C LEU A 188 -13.28 -5.22 2.74
N ILE A 189 -12.11 -5.40 3.37
CA ILE A 189 -12.02 -5.68 4.81
C ILE A 189 -12.64 -4.56 5.66
N PRO A 190 -12.31 -3.27 5.49
CA PRO A 190 -13.00 -2.22 6.23
C PRO A 190 -14.51 -2.21 5.99
N ASN A 191 -14.97 -2.40 4.74
CA ASN A 191 -16.40 -2.43 4.44
C ASN A 191 -17.12 -3.59 5.12
N VAL A 192 -16.50 -4.75 5.21
CA VAL A 192 -17.00 -5.91 5.96
C VAL A 192 -17.11 -5.58 7.45
N LEU A 193 -16.08 -4.96 8.02
CA LEU A 193 -16.05 -4.59 9.44
C LEU A 193 -17.05 -3.47 9.77
N PHE A 194 -17.22 -2.47 8.91
CA PHE A 194 -18.24 -1.43 9.06
C PHE A 194 -19.65 -2.04 9.04
N THR A 195 -19.88 -3.07 8.23
CA THR A 195 -21.16 -3.80 8.23
C THR A 195 -21.33 -4.56 9.55
N ALA A 196 -20.30 -5.23 10.06
CA ALA A 196 -20.33 -5.91 11.36
C ALA A 196 -20.60 -4.95 12.54
N MET A 197 -20.14 -3.68 12.43
CA MET A 197 -20.41 -2.61 13.41
C MET A 197 -21.79 -1.97 13.24
N GLY A 198 -22.58 -2.36 12.24
CA GLY A 198 -23.87 -1.75 11.94
C GLY A 198 -23.79 -0.36 11.28
N GLN A 199 -22.60 0.07 10.84
CA GLN A 199 -22.39 1.35 10.16
C GLN A 199 -22.79 1.29 8.67
N LYS A 200 -22.87 0.07 8.10
CA LYS A 200 -23.37 -0.20 6.75
C LYS A 200 -24.43 -1.30 6.79
N PRO A 201 -25.47 -1.22 5.93
CA PRO A 201 -26.54 -2.21 5.93
C PRO A 201 -26.10 -3.57 5.36
N HIS A 202 -25.13 -3.59 4.46
CA HIS A 202 -24.60 -4.79 3.80
C HIS A 202 -23.24 -4.53 3.17
N VAL A 203 -22.52 -5.62 2.86
CA VAL A 203 -21.33 -5.61 2.03
C VAL A 203 -21.73 -5.78 0.57
N GLU A 204 -21.21 -4.94 -0.32
CA GLU A 204 -21.38 -5.11 -1.76
C GLU A 204 -20.39 -6.15 -2.31
N VAL A 205 -20.89 -7.19 -2.99
CA VAL A 205 -20.10 -8.24 -3.63
C VAL A 205 -20.14 -8.03 -5.14
N PHE A 206 -19.02 -7.57 -5.71
CA PHE A 206 -18.93 -7.26 -7.14
C PHE A 206 -18.53 -8.49 -7.96
N GLY A 207 -19.48 -9.03 -8.74
CA GLY A 207 -19.31 -10.23 -9.55
C GLY A 207 -19.40 -11.52 -8.72
N GLU A 208 -20.32 -12.38 -9.12
CA GLU A 208 -20.57 -13.68 -8.49
C GLU A 208 -20.47 -14.83 -9.51
N GLN A 209 -19.89 -14.55 -10.70
CA GLN A 209 -19.73 -15.51 -11.80
C GLN A 209 -18.29 -15.55 -12.34
N HIS A 210 -17.31 -15.16 -11.51
CA HIS A 210 -15.91 -15.32 -11.87
C HIS A 210 -15.52 -16.80 -11.93
N ALA A 211 -14.51 -17.12 -12.73
CA ALA A 211 -13.96 -18.48 -12.82
C ALA A 211 -13.13 -18.82 -11.56
N THR A 212 -13.80 -18.90 -10.41
CA THR A 212 -13.27 -19.22 -9.08
C THR A 212 -14.20 -20.20 -8.36
N PRO A 213 -13.77 -20.90 -7.30
CA PRO A 213 -14.56 -21.94 -6.65
C PRO A 213 -15.94 -21.49 -6.14
N ASP A 214 -16.09 -20.24 -5.69
CA ASP A 214 -17.34 -19.69 -5.16
C ASP A 214 -17.91 -18.56 -6.00
N GLY A 215 -17.34 -18.32 -7.18
CA GLY A 215 -17.80 -17.30 -8.13
C GLY A 215 -17.30 -15.87 -7.78
N THR A 216 -16.70 -15.65 -6.62
CA THR A 216 -16.19 -14.32 -6.23
C THR A 216 -14.69 -14.18 -6.49
N CYS A 217 -14.21 -12.92 -6.62
CA CYS A 217 -12.78 -12.66 -6.85
C CYS A 217 -11.90 -13.18 -5.72
N ILE A 218 -10.71 -13.68 -6.06
CA ILE A 218 -9.69 -14.10 -5.12
C ILE A 218 -8.57 -13.07 -5.06
N ARG A 219 -8.19 -12.66 -3.85
CA ARG A 219 -7.14 -11.68 -3.57
C ARG A 219 -6.17 -12.20 -2.52
N ASP A 220 -4.91 -11.80 -2.65
CA ASP A 220 -3.87 -12.04 -1.65
C ASP A 220 -3.85 -10.85 -0.69
N TYR A 221 -4.10 -11.13 0.59
CA TYR A 221 -4.09 -10.12 1.65
C TYR A 221 -2.78 -10.22 2.42
N ILE A 222 -2.08 -9.11 2.51
CA ILE A 222 -0.84 -8.95 3.27
C ILE A 222 -1.09 -8.10 4.51
N HIS A 223 -0.71 -8.59 5.67
CA HIS A 223 -0.82 -7.81 6.90
C HIS A 223 0.08 -6.58 6.82
N VAL A 224 -0.46 -5.41 7.18
CA VAL A 224 0.24 -4.12 7.04
C VAL A 224 1.57 -4.07 7.81
N ARG A 225 1.71 -4.79 8.93
CA ARG A 225 2.99 -4.89 9.66
C ARG A 225 4.01 -5.78 8.93
N ASP A 226 3.59 -6.85 8.28
CA ASP A 226 4.48 -7.66 7.43
C ASP A 226 4.90 -6.86 6.20
N LEU A 227 4.01 -6.04 5.65
CA LEU A 227 4.35 -5.11 4.59
C LEU A 227 5.37 -4.07 5.07
N ALA A 228 5.19 -3.48 6.26
CA ALA A 228 6.14 -2.55 6.85
C ALA A 228 7.53 -3.21 7.05
N SER A 229 7.58 -4.46 7.51
CA SER A 229 8.82 -5.20 7.67
C SER A 229 9.58 -5.37 6.33
N ALA A 230 8.87 -5.58 5.22
CA ALA A 230 9.47 -5.65 3.89
C ALA A 230 10.11 -4.30 3.49
N HIS A 231 9.48 -3.16 3.82
CA HIS A 231 10.04 -1.83 3.57
C HIS A 231 11.32 -1.59 4.39
N ILE A 232 11.33 -2.01 5.67
CA ILE A 232 12.50 -1.87 6.54
C ILE A 232 13.68 -2.73 6.05
N LEU A 233 13.42 -3.98 5.69
CA LEU A 233 14.45 -4.84 5.11
C LEU A 233 15.01 -4.27 3.80
N ALA A 234 14.17 -3.64 3.00
CA ALA A 234 14.58 -3.00 1.74
C ALA A 234 15.55 -1.83 1.94
N LEU A 235 15.55 -1.14 3.11
CA LEU A 235 16.51 -0.06 3.42
C LEU A 235 17.96 -0.52 3.41
N HIS A 236 18.21 -1.81 3.62
CA HIS A 236 19.56 -2.38 3.66
C HIS A 236 20.08 -2.84 2.30
N ARG A 237 19.29 -2.70 1.24
CA ARG A 237 19.74 -3.06 -0.11
C ARG A 237 20.76 -2.07 -0.67
N GLU A 238 21.74 -2.64 -1.40
CA GLU A 238 22.80 -1.89 -2.09
C GLU A 238 22.66 -1.99 -3.62
N GLN A 239 21.62 -2.71 -4.11
CA GLN A 239 21.36 -2.89 -5.54
C GLN A 239 19.89 -2.64 -5.85
N PRO A 240 19.56 -2.06 -7.01
CA PRO A 240 18.18 -1.92 -7.47
C PRO A 240 17.44 -3.25 -7.52
N GLY A 241 16.13 -3.24 -7.27
CA GLY A 241 15.34 -4.45 -7.38
C GLY A 241 13.82 -4.19 -7.30
N CYS A 242 13.07 -5.13 -7.90
CA CYS A 242 11.61 -5.16 -7.76
C CYS A 242 11.20 -6.49 -7.10
N PHE A 243 10.23 -6.42 -6.19
CA PHE A 243 9.79 -7.57 -5.40
C PHE A 243 8.28 -7.57 -5.24
N ASN A 244 7.68 -8.74 -5.42
CA ASN A 244 6.29 -8.95 -5.02
C ASN A 244 6.19 -9.17 -3.52
N VAL A 245 5.21 -8.52 -2.89
CA VAL A 245 4.94 -8.63 -1.46
C VAL A 245 3.51 -9.11 -1.26
N GLY A 246 3.38 -10.37 -0.88
CA GLY A 246 2.11 -11.01 -0.56
C GLY A 246 2.38 -12.32 0.17
N THR A 247 1.33 -12.96 0.66
CA THR A 247 1.43 -14.20 1.44
C THR A 247 1.54 -15.45 0.55
N GLY A 248 1.15 -15.33 -0.72
CA GLY A 248 0.99 -16.48 -1.62
C GLY A 248 -0.34 -17.22 -1.41
N ASN A 249 -1.15 -16.77 -0.45
CA ASN A 249 -2.46 -17.33 -0.15
C ASN A 249 -3.55 -16.40 -0.70
N GLY A 250 -4.42 -16.93 -1.55
CA GLY A 250 -5.55 -16.19 -2.07
C GLY A 250 -6.82 -16.52 -1.31
N PHE A 251 -7.58 -15.50 -0.93
CA PHE A 251 -8.89 -15.65 -0.30
C PHE A 251 -9.96 -15.00 -1.16
N SER A 252 -11.10 -15.69 -1.32
CA SER A 252 -12.24 -15.14 -2.02
C SER A 252 -13.00 -14.11 -1.17
N VAL A 253 -13.81 -13.28 -1.82
CA VAL A 253 -14.65 -12.31 -1.09
C VAL A 253 -15.55 -13.01 -0.07
N ARG A 254 -16.15 -14.16 -0.43
CA ARG A 254 -16.99 -14.95 0.50
C ARG A 254 -16.21 -15.49 1.67
N GLN A 255 -15.00 -16.02 1.43
CA GLN A 255 -14.12 -16.50 2.52
C GLN A 255 -13.76 -15.40 3.51
N VAL A 256 -13.48 -14.18 3.03
CA VAL A 256 -13.21 -13.02 3.90
C VAL A 256 -14.44 -12.68 4.75
N ILE A 257 -15.63 -12.65 4.16
CA ILE A 257 -16.87 -12.34 4.89
C ILE A 257 -17.18 -13.43 5.93
N ASP A 258 -17.02 -14.70 5.58
CA ASP A 258 -17.28 -15.81 6.50
C ASP A 258 -16.27 -15.86 7.67
N ALA A 259 -15.00 -15.55 7.40
CA ALA A 259 -14.01 -15.40 8.46
C ALA A 259 -14.33 -14.20 9.38
N ALA A 260 -14.77 -13.09 8.80
CA ALA A 260 -15.18 -11.92 9.58
C ALA A 260 -16.40 -12.21 10.48
N ARG A 261 -17.40 -12.95 9.97
CA ARG A 261 -18.55 -13.40 10.80
C ARG A 261 -18.10 -14.22 12.01
N LYS A 262 -17.14 -15.13 11.80
CA LYS A 262 -16.59 -15.95 12.90
C LYS A 262 -15.83 -15.12 13.94
N ILE A 263 -15.03 -14.13 13.49
CA ILE A 263 -14.21 -13.29 14.37
C ILE A 263 -15.07 -12.29 15.13
N THR A 264 -15.96 -11.61 14.44
CA THR A 264 -16.78 -10.54 15.01
C THR A 264 -17.99 -11.05 15.80
N GLN A 265 -18.41 -12.31 15.56
CA GLN A 265 -19.66 -12.90 16.07
C GLN A 265 -20.89 -12.02 15.70
N LYS A 266 -20.86 -11.41 14.51
CA LYS A 266 -21.91 -10.55 13.98
C LYS A 266 -22.44 -11.09 12.66
N GLU A 267 -23.71 -10.80 12.39
CA GLU A 267 -24.26 -10.96 11.05
C GLU A 267 -23.67 -9.91 10.11
N ILE A 268 -23.29 -10.35 8.91
CA ILE A 268 -22.74 -9.50 7.85
C ILE A 268 -23.55 -9.80 6.59
N PRO A 269 -24.63 -9.05 6.34
CA PRO A 269 -25.45 -9.18 5.14
C PRO A 269 -24.62 -8.84 3.89
N MET A 270 -24.91 -9.53 2.78
CA MET A 270 -24.25 -9.33 1.48
C MET A 270 -25.27 -8.91 0.44
N GLN A 271 -24.85 -8.04 -0.50
CA GLN A 271 -25.64 -7.69 -1.68
C GLN A 271 -24.79 -7.86 -2.94
N GLY A 272 -25.24 -8.74 -3.86
CA GLY A 272 -24.58 -8.92 -5.16
C GLY A 272 -24.69 -7.67 -6.03
N ARG A 273 -23.62 -7.36 -6.75
CA ARG A 273 -23.50 -6.29 -7.74
C ARG A 273 -22.90 -6.83 -9.03
N PRO A 274 -23.12 -6.18 -10.18
CA PRO A 274 -22.43 -6.51 -11.41
C PRO A 274 -20.92 -6.51 -11.22
N ALA A 275 -20.21 -7.40 -11.94
CA ALA A 275 -18.74 -7.40 -11.93
C ALA A 275 -18.19 -6.06 -12.41
N ARG A 276 -17.08 -5.61 -11.82
CA ARG A 276 -16.38 -4.41 -12.25
C ARG A 276 -15.65 -4.71 -13.56
N PRO A 277 -15.77 -3.85 -14.58
CA PRO A 277 -15.03 -4.04 -15.84
C PRO A 277 -13.52 -4.15 -15.59
N GLY A 278 -12.88 -5.18 -16.15
CA GLY A 278 -11.44 -5.37 -16.04
C GLY A 278 -10.96 -5.88 -14.68
N ASP A 279 -11.85 -6.31 -13.77
CA ASP A 279 -11.43 -6.87 -12.48
C ASP A 279 -10.94 -8.32 -12.66
N PRO A 280 -9.65 -8.64 -12.40
CA PRO A 280 -9.13 -10.00 -12.56
C PRO A 280 -9.80 -10.98 -11.58
N PRO A 281 -10.17 -12.18 -12.00
CA PRO A 281 -10.78 -13.17 -11.11
C PRO A 281 -9.85 -13.60 -9.97
N LYS A 282 -8.52 -13.58 -10.20
CA LYS A 282 -7.54 -14.02 -9.20
C LYS A 282 -6.25 -13.20 -9.30
N LEU A 283 -5.82 -12.64 -8.15
CA LEU A 283 -4.54 -11.97 -7.98
C LEU A 283 -3.85 -12.52 -6.72
N VAL A 284 -2.75 -13.27 -6.89
CA VAL A 284 -1.98 -13.90 -5.81
C VAL A 284 -0.49 -13.77 -6.12
N ALA A 285 0.28 -13.38 -5.13
CA ALA A 285 1.72 -13.14 -5.23
C ALA A 285 2.54 -14.43 -5.20
N ALA A 286 3.67 -14.42 -5.89
CA ALA A 286 4.80 -15.29 -5.61
C ALA A 286 5.89 -14.42 -4.97
N SER A 287 6.14 -14.58 -3.67
CA SER A 287 7.06 -13.72 -2.89
C SER A 287 8.41 -14.39 -2.61
N GLN A 288 8.72 -15.49 -3.29
CA GLN A 288 9.95 -16.28 -3.06
C GLN A 288 11.22 -15.46 -3.31
N LYS A 289 11.20 -14.51 -4.26
CA LYS A 289 12.32 -13.62 -4.51
C LYS A 289 12.61 -12.73 -3.30
N LEU A 290 11.57 -12.11 -2.74
CA LEU A 290 11.68 -11.26 -1.54
C LEU A 290 12.23 -12.08 -0.36
N GLN A 291 11.70 -13.30 -0.15
CA GLN A 291 12.15 -14.19 0.93
C GLN A 291 13.62 -14.56 0.78
N ARG A 292 14.04 -14.96 -0.43
CA ARG A 292 15.42 -15.38 -0.71
C ARG A 292 16.42 -14.24 -0.62
N GLU A 293 16.10 -13.06 -1.17
CA GLU A 293 17.07 -11.96 -1.31
C GLU A 293 17.09 -11.01 -0.11
N LEU A 294 15.96 -10.84 0.61
CA LEU A 294 15.87 -9.96 1.77
C LEU A 294 15.67 -10.71 3.09
N GLY A 295 15.53 -12.03 3.06
CA GLY A 295 15.23 -12.81 4.26
C GLY A 295 13.84 -12.53 4.85
N TRP A 296 12.95 -11.89 4.07
CA TRP A 296 11.61 -11.52 4.54
C TRP A 296 10.75 -12.76 4.84
N LYS A 297 10.06 -12.72 5.98
CA LYS A 297 9.14 -13.78 6.39
C LYS A 297 7.88 -13.13 6.96
N PRO A 298 6.69 -13.41 6.40
CA PRO A 298 5.45 -12.90 6.97
C PRO A 298 5.17 -13.59 8.33
N VAL A 299 4.78 -12.81 9.31
CA VAL A 299 4.42 -13.26 10.66
C VAL A 299 2.91 -13.39 10.82
N TYR A 300 2.17 -12.51 10.17
CA TYR A 300 0.70 -12.42 10.25
C TYR A 300 0.06 -12.93 8.94
N SER A 301 0.29 -14.20 8.61
CA SER A 301 -0.07 -14.74 7.28
C SER A 301 -1.47 -15.35 7.20
N SER A 302 -2.18 -15.51 8.32
CA SER A 302 -3.54 -16.04 8.33
C SER A 302 -4.60 -14.94 8.19
N LEU A 303 -5.71 -15.28 7.54
CA LEU A 303 -6.84 -14.37 7.38
C LEU A 303 -7.43 -13.95 8.75
N GLU A 304 -7.40 -14.87 9.72
CA GLU A 304 -7.85 -14.62 11.09
C GLU A 304 -7.00 -13.57 11.79
N GLN A 305 -5.68 -13.62 11.64
CA GLN A 305 -4.77 -12.61 12.22
C GLN A 305 -5.00 -11.23 11.58
N ILE A 306 -5.14 -11.18 10.26
CA ILE A 306 -5.39 -9.95 9.51
C ILE A 306 -6.73 -9.32 9.95
N LEU A 307 -7.81 -10.09 9.92
CA LEU A 307 -9.14 -9.62 10.29
C LEU A 307 -9.23 -9.29 11.79
N GLY A 308 -8.60 -10.11 12.64
CA GLY A 308 -8.60 -9.91 14.09
C GLY A 308 -7.94 -8.60 14.50
N SER A 309 -6.79 -8.26 13.91
CA SER A 309 -6.11 -6.99 14.17
C SER A 309 -6.92 -5.79 13.66
N ALA A 310 -7.47 -5.88 12.45
CA ALA A 310 -8.33 -4.84 11.89
C ALA A 310 -9.59 -4.63 12.75
N TRP A 311 -10.24 -5.71 13.18
CA TRP A 311 -11.42 -5.65 14.04
C TRP A 311 -11.13 -4.99 15.37
N ALA A 312 -10.05 -5.40 16.05
CA ALA A 312 -9.64 -4.80 17.32
C ALA A 312 -9.43 -3.28 17.20
N TRP A 313 -8.76 -2.86 16.11
CA TRP A 313 -8.53 -1.44 15.87
C TRP A 313 -9.83 -0.67 15.61
N HIS A 314 -10.71 -1.19 14.76
CA HIS A 314 -11.98 -0.53 14.45
C HIS A 314 -12.93 -0.46 15.66
N GLN A 315 -12.90 -1.47 16.55
CA GLN A 315 -13.65 -1.41 17.81
C GLN A 315 -13.13 -0.30 18.74
N ALA A 316 -11.81 -0.13 18.83
CA ALA A 316 -11.21 0.94 19.61
C ALA A 316 -11.36 2.32 18.95
N HIS A 317 -11.52 2.37 17.62
CA HIS A 317 -11.61 3.58 16.82
C HIS A 317 -12.84 3.55 15.90
N PRO A 318 -14.08 3.54 16.45
CA PRO A 318 -15.30 3.36 15.64
C PRO A 318 -15.56 4.49 14.64
N ARG A 319 -14.89 5.63 14.80
CA ARG A 319 -14.88 6.76 13.84
C ARG A 319 -13.51 6.96 13.19
N GLY A 320 -12.66 5.93 13.20
CA GLY A 320 -11.30 6.02 12.70
C GLY A 320 -10.47 7.05 13.47
N TYR A 321 -9.78 7.93 12.76
CA TYR A 321 -8.99 9.03 13.33
C TYR A 321 -9.80 10.30 13.59
N ASP A 322 -11.07 10.34 13.20
CA ASP A 322 -11.96 11.46 13.47
C ASP A 322 -12.46 11.37 14.93
N ARG A 323 -12.25 12.43 15.68
CA ARG A 323 -12.63 12.55 17.11
C ARG A 323 -14.06 13.02 17.28
#